data_61d65d5facbf7c602d3c8d7c9f5a1e07
#
_entry.id   61d65d5facbf7c602d3c8d7c9f5a1e07
#
_cell.length_a   1.000
_cell.length_b   1.000
_cell.length_c   1.000
_cell.angle_alpha   90.00
_cell.angle_beta   90.00
_cell.angle_gamma   90.00
#
_symmetry.space_group_name_H-M   'P 1'
#
loop_
_entity.id
_entity.type
_entity.pdbx_description
1 polymer ?
#
loop_
_entity_poly.entity_id
_entity_poly.type
_entity_poly.pdbx_seq_one_letter_code
_entity_poly.pdbx_strand_id
1 'polypeptide(L)'
;CDSEVWMCTKLDDKNSRFLPFNKGDNGGAGNPVNPNGIKTDYFWKDILTKEMLSVITERFVQIVVEVDSKTKSKKQKQIFPRYHQLYLVMHLLQDTKRDGVGKRYLIQHSAGSGKSNSIAWLAHQLTELRDSDDKKIFDSVLVVTDRVNLDKQIKNTIKQFMEVSSTVGWAKDSKTLSELLEGGKSVIITIVHKFRFILDTINTDLKD
;
A
#
# COMPACT_ATOMS: atom_id res chain seq x y z
N CYS A 1 -6.88 23.39 -13.59
CA CYS A 1 -6.40 23.32 -14.96
C CYS A 1 -7.17 22.24 -15.70
N ASP A 2 -7.50 22.44 -16.99
CA ASP A 2 -8.34 21.49 -17.76
C ASP A 2 -7.60 20.23 -18.17
N SER A 3 -6.26 20.24 -18.07
CA SER A 3 -5.41 19.15 -18.55
C SER A 3 -4.76 18.33 -17.43
N GLU A 4 -4.43 18.95 -16.30
CA GLU A 4 -3.67 18.32 -15.24
C GLU A 4 -4.14 18.72 -13.84
N VAL A 5 -3.99 17.79 -12.86
CA VAL A 5 -4.22 18.00 -11.45
C VAL A 5 -2.91 17.85 -10.69
N TRP A 6 -2.66 18.80 -9.79
CA TRP A 6 -1.50 18.80 -8.91
C TRP A 6 -1.96 18.90 -7.47
N MET A 7 -1.34 18.18 -6.58
CA MET A 7 -1.63 18.16 -5.15
C MET A 7 -0.42 18.56 -4.32
N CYS A 8 -0.69 19.18 -3.17
CA CYS A 8 0.29 19.52 -2.17
C CYS A 8 -0.30 19.21 -0.78
N THR A 9 0.44 18.54 0.07
CA THR A 9 -0.02 18.19 1.42
C THR A 9 0.31 19.27 2.45
N LYS A 10 1.21 20.20 2.10
CA LYS A 10 1.56 21.35 2.93
C LYS A 10 1.95 22.51 2.03
N LEU A 11 1.30 23.65 2.21
CA LEU A 11 1.73 24.90 1.62
C LEU A 11 2.84 25.51 2.49
N ASP A 12 3.97 25.83 1.88
CA ASP A 12 5.18 26.37 2.53
C ASP A 12 5.90 27.31 1.54
N ASP A 13 5.16 28.26 1.01
CA ASP A 13 5.59 29.22 0.00
C ASP A 13 6.47 28.58 -1.11
N LYS A 14 7.71 29.03 -1.23
CA LYS A 14 8.67 28.53 -2.22
C LYS A 14 9.11 27.08 -1.98
N ASN A 15 8.87 26.50 -0.81
CA ASN A 15 9.21 25.13 -0.45
C ASN A 15 8.02 24.17 -0.67
N SER A 16 6.88 24.67 -1.12
CA SER A 16 5.71 23.85 -1.43
C SER A 16 6.04 22.84 -2.51
N ARG A 17 5.84 21.55 -2.21
CA ARG A 17 6.10 20.48 -3.17
C ARG A 17 4.80 19.97 -3.76
N PHE A 18 4.56 20.33 -5.01
CA PHE A 18 3.43 19.80 -5.78
C PHE A 18 3.78 18.49 -6.45
N LEU A 19 2.87 17.54 -6.39
CA LEU A 19 2.97 16.23 -7.03
C LEU A 19 1.79 16.05 -7.99
N PRO A 20 2.00 15.45 -9.17
CA PRO A 20 0.91 15.20 -10.10
C PRO A 20 -0.07 14.17 -9.52
N PHE A 21 -1.36 14.46 -9.70
CA PHE A 21 -2.47 13.58 -9.37
C PHE A 21 -3.24 13.22 -10.65
N ASN A 22 -2.52 12.75 -11.66
CA ASN A 22 -3.04 12.44 -12.99
C ASN A 22 -3.23 10.92 -13.19
N LYS A 23 -4.17 10.55 -14.06
CA LYS A 23 -4.46 9.15 -14.40
C LYS A 23 -3.29 8.45 -15.09
N GLY A 24 -2.47 9.21 -15.80
CA GLY A 24 -1.52 8.71 -16.78
C GLY A 24 -2.17 8.58 -18.17
N ASP A 25 -1.36 8.70 -19.22
CA ASP A 25 -1.81 8.55 -20.60
C ASP A 25 -0.79 7.69 -21.36
N ASN A 26 -1.26 6.60 -22.00
CA ASN A 26 -0.43 5.65 -22.76
C ASN A 26 0.86 5.21 -22.04
N GLY A 27 0.79 4.93 -20.73
CA GLY A 27 1.93 4.57 -19.89
C GLY A 27 2.84 5.74 -19.50
N GLY A 28 2.49 6.97 -19.86
CA GLY A 28 3.20 8.22 -19.55
C GLY A 28 2.47 9.10 -18.54
N ALA A 29 2.92 10.35 -18.48
CA ALA A 29 2.35 11.39 -17.63
C ALA A 29 1.07 12.00 -18.24
N GLY A 30 0.33 12.77 -17.44
CA GLY A 30 -0.85 13.51 -17.89
C GLY A 30 -2.16 12.75 -17.73
N ASN A 31 -3.16 13.15 -18.46
CA ASN A 31 -4.50 12.56 -18.47
C ASN A 31 -4.97 12.26 -19.89
N PRO A 32 -5.68 11.15 -20.12
CA PRO A 32 -6.22 10.82 -21.43
C PRO A 32 -7.25 11.85 -21.88
N VAL A 33 -7.47 11.91 -23.20
CA VAL A 33 -8.53 12.75 -23.76
C VAL A 33 -9.88 12.26 -23.24
N ASN A 34 -10.71 13.19 -22.78
CA ASN A 34 -12.09 12.93 -22.40
C ASN A 34 -13.02 13.45 -23.50
N PRO A 35 -13.67 12.57 -24.29
CA PRO A 35 -14.55 13.00 -25.38
C PRO A 35 -15.80 13.74 -24.89
N ASN A 36 -16.17 13.58 -23.62
CA ASN A 36 -17.39 14.12 -23.02
C ASN A 36 -17.14 15.28 -22.05
N GLY A 37 -15.93 15.87 -22.04
CA GLY A 37 -15.57 16.94 -21.13
C GLY A 37 -14.08 17.27 -21.10
N ILE A 38 -13.63 17.86 -20.01
CA ILE A 38 -12.21 18.15 -19.81
C ILE A 38 -11.46 16.93 -19.25
N LYS A 39 -10.16 16.86 -19.52
CA LYS A 39 -9.29 15.74 -19.09
C LYS A 39 -9.30 15.50 -17.58
N THR A 40 -9.61 16.52 -16.81
CA THR A 40 -9.61 16.49 -15.34
C THR A 40 -10.98 16.28 -14.71
N ASP A 41 -12.02 15.99 -15.48
CA ASP A 41 -13.39 15.75 -14.97
C ASP A 41 -13.46 14.71 -13.87
N TYR A 42 -12.64 13.64 -13.97
CA TYR A 42 -12.58 12.59 -12.96
C TYR A 42 -12.28 13.13 -11.56
N PHE A 43 -11.50 14.21 -11.46
CA PHE A 43 -11.13 14.77 -10.19
C PHE A 43 -12.35 15.35 -9.45
N TRP A 44 -13.24 15.99 -10.19
CA TRP A 44 -14.46 16.56 -9.63
C TRP A 44 -15.58 15.54 -9.48
N LYS A 45 -15.70 14.62 -10.45
CA LYS A 45 -16.80 13.66 -10.52
C LYS A 45 -16.56 12.41 -9.68
N ASP A 46 -15.30 11.96 -9.55
CA ASP A 46 -14.97 10.69 -8.92
C ASP A 46 -14.20 10.88 -7.61
N ILE A 47 -13.23 11.83 -7.56
CA ILE A 47 -12.32 11.98 -6.41
C ILE A 47 -12.87 12.93 -5.34
N LEU A 48 -13.40 14.10 -5.74
CA LEU A 48 -13.94 15.07 -4.81
C LEU A 48 -15.41 14.82 -4.43
N THR A 49 -15.86 13.59 -4.56
CA THR A 49 -17.15 13.18 -4.00
C THR A 49 -17.02 12.99 -2.48
N LYS A 50 -18.12 13.16 -1.76
CA LYS A 50 -18.14 12.99 -0.31
C LYS A 50 -17.69 11.59 0.11
N GLU A 51 -18.15 10.58 -0.62
CA GLU A 51 -17.85 9.16 -0.39
C GLU A 51 -16.37 8.88 -0.61
N MET A 52 -15.79 9.34 -1.72
CA MET A 52 -14.38 9.09 -2.01
C MET A 52 -13.45 9.87 -1.09
N LEU A 53 -13.79 11.11 -0.74
CA LEU A 53 -13.01 11.89 0.23
C LEU A 53 -13.01 11.24 1.60
N SER A 54 -14.14 10.67 2.06
CA SER A 54 -14.20 9.90 3.31
C SER A 54 -13.26 8.69 3.24
N VAL A 55 -13.32 7.90 2.17
CA VAL A 55 -12.43 6.75 1.98
C VAL A 55 -10.96 7.17 1.95
N ILE A 56 -10.61 8.24 1.23
CA ILE A 56 -9.24 8.72 1.17
C ILE A 56 -8.76 9.15 2.56
N THR A 57 -9.59 9.90 3.29
CA THR A 57 -9.23 10.43 4.61
C THR A 57 -9.06 9.32 5.64
N GLU A 58 -9.95 8.34 5.65
CA GLU A 58 -9.92 7.24 6.62
C GLU A 58 -8.83 6.21 6.32
N ARG A 59 -8.63 5.88 5.03
CA ARG A 59 -7.85 4.69 4.67
C ARG A 59 -6.50 4.98 4.01
N PHE A 60 -6.28 6.19 3.54
CA PHE A 60 -5.06 6.52 2.77
C PHE A 60 -4.24 7.64 3.38
N VAL A 61 -4.85 8.65 3.98
CA VAL A 61 -4.09 9.75 4.57
C VAL A 61 -3.35 9.27 5.80
N GLN A 62 -2.03 9.49 5.83
CA GLN A 62 -1.16 9.06 6.92
C GLN A 62 -0.28 10.22 7.40
N ILE A 63 -0.09 10.32 8.71
CA ILE A 63 0.90 11.21 9.31
C ILE A 63 2.09 10.34 9.73
N VAL A 64 3.21 10.51 9.05
CA VAL A 64 4.44 9.77 9.35
C VAL A 64 5.47 10.67 10.02
N VAL A 65 6.29 10.10 10.89
CA VAL A 65 7.38 10.80 11.56
C VAL A 65 8.69 10.44 10.87
N GLU A 66 9.27 11.40 10.15
CA GLU A 66 10.62 11.29 9.61
C GLU A 66 11.63 11.75 10.67
N VAL A 67 12.64 10.93 10.92
CA VAL A 67 13.74 11.27 11.82
C VAL A 67 14.97 11.61 10.96
N ASP A 68 15.43 12.84 11.04
CA ASP A 68 16.66 13.24 10.36
C ASP A 68 17.85 12.44 10.90
N SER A 69 18.60 11.81 10.00
CA SER A 69 19.70 10.91 10.38
C SER A 69 20.87 11.64 11.09
N LYS A 70 21.07 12.93 10.78
CA LYS A 70 22.18 13.74 11.30
C LYS A 70 21.78 14.49 12.57
N THR A 71 20.65 15.20 12.52
CA THR A 71 20.20 16.08 13.62
C THR A 71 19.35 15.38 14.67
N LYS A 72 18.87 14.14 14.35
CA LYS A 72 17.88 13.39 15.16
C LYS A 72 16.57 14.14 15.38
N SER A 73 16.36 15.25 14.71
CA SER A 73 15.10 15.98 14.76
C SER A 73 13.97 15.16 14.15
N LYS A 74 12.81 15.23 14.77
CA LYS A 74 11.58 14.58 14.30
C LYS A 74 10.75 15.58 13.54
N LYS A 75 10.34 15.23 12.31
CA LYS A 75 9.47 16.04 11.48
C LYS A 75 8.24 15.21 11.09
N GLN A 76 7.08 15.74 11.36
CA GLN A 76 5.85 15.14 10.87
C GLN A 76 5.63 15.49 9.40
N LYS A 77 5.20 14.49 8.64
CA LYS A 77 4.88 14.62 7.23
C LYS A 77 3.56 13.93 6.94
N GLN A 78 2.66 14.63 6.31
CA GLN A 78 1.42 14.05 5.82
C GLN A 78 1.70 13.39 4.46
N ILE A 79 1.27 12.13 4.34
CA ILE A 79 1.30 11.38 3.09
C ILE A 79 -0.13 11.28 2.57
N PHE A 80 -0.28 11.60 1.30
CA PHE A 80 -1.51 11.50 0.55
C PHE A 80 -1.25 10.61 -0.68
N PRO A 81 -2.17 9.72 -1.08
CA PRO A 81 -1.94 8.82 -2.21
C PRO A 81 -1.89 9.61 -3.52
N ARG A 82 -1.02 9.21 -4.44
CA ARG A 82 -1.13 9.62 -5.84
C ARG A 82 -2.27 8.86 -6.51
N TYR A 83 -2.79 9.38 -7.61
CA TYR A 83 -3.89 8.76 -8.33
C TYR A 83 -3.65 7.27 -8.63
N HIS A 84 -2.49 6.91 -9.19
CA HIS A 84 -2.17 5.52 -9.52
C HIS A 84 -2.09 4.60 -8.29
N GLN A 85 -1.69 5.12 -7.13
CA GLN A 85 -1.65 4.37 -5.87
C GLN A 85 -3.06 4.14 -5.33
N LEU A 86 -3.86 5.20 -5.30
CA LEU A 86 -5.27 5.13 -4.90
C LEU A 86 -6.04 4.14 -5.78
N TYR A 87 -5.96 4.33 -7.10
CA TYR A 87 -6.62 3.48 -8.08
C TYR A 87 -6.23 2.01 -7.94
N LEU A 88 -4.90 1.73 -7.85
CA LEU A 88 -4.40 0.37 -7.70
C LEU A 88 -4.98 -0.33 -6.46
N VAL A 89 -4.85 0.32 -5.29
CA VAL A 89 -5.27 -0.30 -4.03
C VAL A 89 -6.77 -0.52 -4.03
N MET A 90 -7.56 0.48 -4.42
CA MET A 90 -9.02 0.37 -4.50
C MET A 90 -9.46 -0.74 -5.45
N HIS A 91 -8.83 -0.84 -6.63
CA HIS A 91 -9.15 -1.85 -7.64
C HIS A 91 -8.84 -3.26 -7.13
N LEU A 92 -7.67 -3.49 -6.53
CA LEU A 92 -7.31 -4.78 -5.97
C LEU A 92 -8.23 -5.21 -4.81
N LEU A 93 -8.61 -4.28 -3.95
CA LEU A 93 -9.55 -4.57 -2.86
C LEU A 93 -10.93 -4.94 -3.41
N GLN A 94 -11.41 -4.21 -4.40
CA GLN A 94 -12.70 -4.48 -5.04
C GLN A 94 -12.69 -5.84 -5.75
N ASP A 95 -11.66 -6.14 -6.51
CA ASP A 95 -11.48 -7.44 -7.17
C ASP A 95 -11.43 -8.58 -6.15
N THR A 96 -10.63 -8.43 -5.08
CA THR A 96 -10.51 -9.43 -4.02
C THR A 96 -11.85 -9.65 -3.31
N LYS A 97 -12.61 -8.59 -3.05
CA LYS A 97 -13.93 -8.70 -2.42
C LYS A 97 -14.94 -9.44 -3.31
N ARG A 98 -14.87 -9.21 -4.63
CA ARG A 98 -15.77 -9.85 -5.61
C ARG A 98 -15.42 -11.32 -5.85
N ASP A 99 -14.12 -11.60 -6.06
CA ASP A 99 -13.65 -12.86 -6.62
C ASP A 99 -12.97 -13.79 -5.58
N GLY A 100 -12.77 -13.29 -4.35
CA GLY A 100 -12.11 -14.01 -3.28
C GLY A 100 -10.60 -14.16 -3.49
N VAL A 101 -10.04 -15.23 -2.92
CA VAL A 101 -8.61 -15.56 -2.95
C VAL A 101 -8.21 -16.31 -4.22
N GLY A 102 -6.90 -16.41 -4.51
CA GLY A 102 -6.34 -17.27 -5.58
C GLY A 102 -6.03 -16.55 -6.88
N LYS A 103 -6.44 -15.31 -7.07
CA LYS A 103 -6.06 -14.52 -8.24
C LYS A 103 -4.61 -14.04 -8.17
N ARG A 104 -3.98 -13.91 -9.35
CA ARG A 104 -2.63 -13.40 -9.51
C ARG A 104 -2.68 -12.07 -10.24
N TYR A 105 -1.96 -11.08 -9.72
CA TYR A 105 -1.87 -9.74 -10.31
C TYR A 105 -0.40 -9.40 -10.57
N LEU A 106 -0.12 -8.81 -11.72
CA LEU A 106 1.17 -8.20 -12.03
C LEU A 106 0.99 -6.68 -12.02
N ILE A 107 1.76 -6.01 -11.15
CA ILE A 107 1.70 -4.56 -11.00
C ILE A 107 3.05 -3.99 -11.39
N GLN A 108 3.05 -3.19 -12.46
CA GLN A 108 4.25 -2.52 -12.95
C GLN A 108 4.18 -1.02 -12.67
N HIS A 109 5.07 -0.54 -11.82
CA HIS A 109 5.23 0.87 -11.53
C HIS A 109 6.70 1.29 -11.72
N SER A 110 6.93 2.50 -12.22
CA SER A 110 8.28 3.07 -12.41
C SER A 110 9.04 3.21 -11.09
N ALA A 111 10.36 3.35 -11.17
CA ALA A 111 11.18 3.69 -10.02
C ALA A 111 10.74 5.06 -9.44
N GLY A 112 10.73 5.18 -8.11
CA GLY A 112 10.32 6.42 -7.43
C GLY A 112 8.80 6.70 -7.43
N SER A 113 7.97 5.81 -7.96
CA SER A 113 6.50 5.97 -7.97
C SER A 113 5.85 5.83 -6.59
N GLY A 114 6.60 5.43 -5.55
CA GLY A 114 6.08 5.18 -4.21
C GLY A 114 5.47 3.79 -4.01
N LYS A 115 6.02 2.77 -4.68
CA LYS A 115 5.57 1.36 -4.55
C LYS A 115 5.43 0.89 -3.11
N SER A 116 6.38 1.25 -2.24
CA SER A 116 6.35 0.88 -0.82
C SER A 116 5.10 1.38 -0.10
N ASN A 117 4.63 2.58 -0.44
CA ASN A 117 3.39 3.12 0.12
C ASN A 117 2.17 2.34 -0.40
N SER A 118 2.13 2.01 -1.70
CA SER A 118 1.05 1.19 -2.26
C SER A 118 0.98 -0.18 -1.59
N ILE A 119 2.13 -0.82 -1.36
CA ILE A 119 2.21 -2.11 -0.63
C ILE A 119 1.72 -1.95 0.80
N ALA A 120 2.11 -0.88 1.49
CA ALA A 120 1.70 -0.64 2.87
C ALA A 120 0.18 -0.41 3.00
N TRP A 121 -0.40 0.44 2.14
CA TRP A 121 -1.85 0.65 2.10
C TRP A 121 -2.61 -0.63 1.77
N LEU A 122 -2.13 -1.38 0.77
CA LEU A 122 -2.78 -2.63 0.38
C LEU A 122 -2.70 -3.67 1.51
N ALA A 123 -1.52 -3.88 2.09
CA ALA A 123 -1.33 -4.84 3.17
C ALA A 123 -2.22 -4.50 4.38
N HIS A 124 -2.29 -3.23 4.76
CA HIS A 124 -3.17 -2.77 5.85
C HIS A 124 -4.64 -3.07 5.55
N GLN A 125 -5.13 -2.65 4.38
CA GLN A 125 -6.55 -2.76 4.06
C GLN A 125 -6.99 -4.20 3.78
N LEU A 126 -6.09 -5.07 3.31
CA LEU A 126 -6.39 -6.50 3.15
C LEU A 126 -6.61 -7.21 4.50
N THR A 127 -5.97 -6.78 5.58
CA THR A 127 -6.17 -7.40 6.91
C THR A 127 -7.56 -7.17 7.48
N GLU A 128 -8.26 -6.15 7.00
CA GLU A 128 -9.59 -5.77 7.44
C GLU A 128 -10.68 -6.10 6.41
N LEU A 129 -10.25 -6.60 5.24
CA LEU A 129 -11.18 -6.89 4.15
C LEU A 129 -12.10 -8.05 4.52
N ARG A 130 -13.41 -7.84 4.35
CA ARG A 130 -14.47 -8.80 4.66
C ARG A 130 -15.28 -9.12 3.42
N ASP A 131 -15.77 -10.34 3.37
CA ASP A 131 -16.71 -10.81 2.36
C ASP A 131 -18.14 -10.30 2.61
N SER A 132 -19.12 -10.81 1.84
CA SER A 132 -20.51 -10.47 1.99
C SER A 132 -21.14 -10.94 3.30
N ASP A 133 -20.56 -11.96 3.93
CA ASP A 133 -21.02 -12.53 5.20
C ASP A 133 -20.30 -11.93 6.42
N ASP A 134 -19.60 -10.81 6.22
CA ASP A 134 -18.81 -10.10 7.23
C ASP A 134 -17.64 -10.93 7.83
N LYS A 135 -17.19 -11.95 7.10
CA LYS A 135 -16.02 -12.76 7.48
C LYS A 135 -14.76 -12.19 6.87
N LYS A 136 -13.66 -12.23 7.61
CA LYS A 136 -12.35 -11.86 7.06
C LYS A 136 -11.99 -12.77 5.90
N ILE A 137 -11.53 -12.17 4.79
CA ILE A 137 -11.07 -12.92 3.61
C ILE A 137 -9.66 -13.48 3.84
N PHE A 138 -8.83 -12.79 4.63
CA PHE A 138 -7.45 -13.19 4.93
C PHE A 138 -7.19 -13.24 6.43
N ASP A 139 -6.58 -14.32 6.90
CA ASP A 139 -6.07 -14.44 8.27
C ASP A 139 -4.77 -13.67 8.44
N SER A 140 -3.90 -13.74 7.42
CA SER A 140 -2.61 -13.08 7.39
C SER A 140 -2.26 -12.57 5.99
N VAL A 141 -1.56 -11.45 5.92
CA VAL A 141 -1.01 -10.86 4.70
C VAL A 141 0.51 -10.98 4.73
N LEU A 142 1.08 -11.72 3.79
CA LEU A 142 2.53 -11.88 3.69
C LEU A 142 3.10 -10.90 2.67
N VAL A 143 4.04 -10.07 3.11
CA VAL A 143 4.81 -9.17 2.25
C VAL A 143 6.20 -9.78 2.05
N VAL A 144 6.44 -10.31 0.85
CA VAL A 144 7.68 -11.01 0.51
C VAL A 144 8.54 -10.11 -0.36
N THR A 145 9.80 -9.90 0.06
CA THR A 145 10.77 -9.08 -0.68
C THR A 145 11.95 -9.93 -1.15
N ASP A 146 12.66 -9.46 -2.19
CA ASP A 146 13.85 -10.15 -2.73
C ASP A 146 15.15 -9.68 -2.08
N ARG A 147 15.19 -8.48 -1.50
CA ARG A 147 16.40 -7.82 -1.00
C ARG A 147 16.25 -7.30 0.43
N VAL A 148 17.30 -7.50 1.24
CA VAL A 148 17.35 -7.04 2.63
C VAL A 148 17.14 -5.53 2.79
N ASN A 149 17.70 -4.72 1.88
CA ASN A 149 17.54 -3.26 1.96
C ASN A 149 16.11 -2.81 1.63
N LEU A 150 15.47 -3.47 0.66
CA LEU A 150 14.07 -3.23 0.32
C LEU A 150 13.14 -3.66 1.46
N ASP A 151 13.45 -4.79 2.08
CA ASP A 151 12.76 -5.30 3.28
C ASP A 151 12.73 -4.26 4.41
N LYS A 152 13.87 -3.66 4.73
CA LYS A 152 13.95 -2.61 5.75
C LYS A 152 13.10 -1.38 5.40
N GLN A 153 13.13 -0.94 4.15
CA GLN A 153 12.35 0.21 3.69
C GLN A 153 10.85 -0.08 3.76
N ILE A 154 10.40 -1.21 3.22
CA ILE A 154 9.00 -1.62 3.25
C ILE A 154 8.52 -1.81 4.68
N LYS A 155 9.31 -2.49 5.52
CA LYS A 155 9.03 -2.66 6.94
C LYS A 155 8.81 -1.32 7.66
N ASN A 156 9.69 -0.34 7.44
CA ASN A 156 9.55 0.96 8.07
C ASN A 156 8.28 1.68 7.58
N THR A 157 7.99 1.62 6.28
CA THR A 157 6.79 2.21 5.71
C THR A 157 5.52 1.56 6.27
N ILE A 158 5.45 0.23 6.30
CA ILE A 158 4.30 -0.49 6.86
C ILE A 158 4.12 -0.18 8.35
N LYS A 159 5.20 -0.16 9.13
CA LYS A 159 5.13 0.19 10.55
C LYS A 159 4.67 1.62 10.81
N GLN A 160 5.02 2.56 9.93
CA GLN A 160 4.56 3.95 10.04
C GLN A 160 3.08 4.11 9.70
N PHE A 161 2.55 3.24 8.84
CA PHE A 161 1.15 3.26 8.42
C PHE A 161 0.23 2.51 9.39
N MET A 162 0.77 1.60 10.17
CA MET A 162 0.02 0.84 11.18
C MET A 162 0.31 1.42 12.56
N GLU A 163 -0.68 2.03 13.18
CA GLU A 163 -0.56 2.61 14.53
C GLU A 163 -0.22 1.55 15.59
N VAL A 164 -0.61 0.30 15.34
CA VAL A 164 -0.40 -0.81 16.27
C VAL A 164 0.74 -1.71 15.79
N SER A 165 1.93 -1.48 16.31
CA SER A 165 3.12 -2.29 16.00
C SER A 165 2.97 -3.79 16.35
N SER A 166 1.99 -4.14 17.18
CA SER A 166 1.68 -5.53 17.55
C SER A 166 1.09 -6.38 16.41
N THR A 167 0.53 -5.76 15.39
CA THR A 167 -0.08 -6.46 14.24
C THR A 167 0.91 -6.83 13.15
N VAL A 168 2.11 -6.24 13.15
CA VAL A 168 3.15 -6.48 12.14
C VAL A 168 4.25 -7.36 12.71
N GLY A 169 4.45 -8.53 12.12
CA GLY A 169 5.57 -9.44 12.41
C GLY A 169 6.69 -9.30 11.38
N TRP A 170 7.93 -9.52 11.81
CA TRP A 170 9.08 -9.61 10.92
C TRP A 170 9.76 -10.96 11.11
N ALA A 171 9.68 -11.79 10.09
CA ALA A 171 10.33 -13.09 10.09
C ALA A 171 11.81 -12.96 9.76
N LYS A 172 12.66 -13.19 10.76
CA LYS A 172 14.12 -13.19 10.59
C LYS A 172 14.64 -14.49 10.00
N ASP A 173 13.94 -15.58 10.25
CA ASP A 173 14.24 -16.93 9.82
C ASP A 173 12.95 -17.74 9.63
N SER A 174 13.07 -18.98 9.21
CA SER A 174 11.93 -19.89 8.96
C SER A 174 11.13 -20.17 10.23
N LYS A 175 11.82 -20.38 11.34
CA LYS A 175 11.17 -20.65 12.63
C LYS A 175 10.31 -19.47 13.08
N THR A 176 10.87 -18.26 13.05
CA THR A 176 10.13 -17.03 13.38
C THR A 176 8.93 -16.82 12.46
N LEU A 177 9.02 -17.21 11.18
CA LEU A 177 7.90 -17.10 10.25
C LEU A 177 6.77 -18.07 10.65
N SER A 178 7.09 -19.33 10.99
CA SER A 178 6.11 -20.33 11.50
C SER A 178 5.42 -19.80 12.75
N GLU A 179 6.20 -19.37 13.74
CA GLU A 179 5.68 -18.80 14.99
C GLU A 179 4.75 -17.60 14.77
N LEU A 180 5.06 -16.74 13.80
CA LEU A 180 4.22 -15.58 13.46
C LEU A 180 2.92 -15.99 12.75
N LEU A 181 2.96 -17.00 11.90
CA LEU A 181 1.77 -17.55 11.23
C LEU A 181 0.86 -18.25 12.25
N GLU A 182 1.40 -19.13 13.08
CA GLU A 182 0.67 -19.82 14.15
C GLU A 182 0.09 -18.83 15.16
N GLY A 183 0.85 -17.77 15.48
CA GLY A 183 0.42 -16.68 16.36
C GLY A 183 -0.60 -15.71 15.75
N GLY A 184 -1.08 -15.96 14.53
CA GLY A 184 -2.14 -15.17 13.88
C GLY A 184 -1.76 -13.70 13.61
N LYS A 185 -0.48 -13.42 13.29
CA LYS A 185 -0.07 -12.06 12.93
C LYS A 185 -0.73 -11.61 11.64
N SER A 186 -1.38 -10.45 11.68
CA SER A 186 -2.15 -9.94 10.54
C SER A 186 -1.27 -9.55 9.35
N VAL A 187 -0.08 -8.97 9.57
CA VAL A 187 0.89 -8.68 8.50
C VAL A 187 2.25 -9.27 8.86
N ILE A 188 2.81 -10.05 7.95
CA ILE A 188 4.14 -10.66 8.13
C ILE A 188 5.05 -10.22 6.98
N ILE A 189 6.20 -9.67 7.33
CA ILE A 189 7.20 -9.23 6.34
C ILE A 189 8.37 -10.22 6.35
N THR A 190 8.77 -10.71 5.20
CA THR A 190 9.85 -11.69 5.04
C THR A 190 10.60 -11.53 3.73
N ILE A 191 11.71 -12.25 3.59
CA ILE A 191 12.53 -12.28 2.37
C ILE A 191 12.35 -13.63 1.67
N VAL A 192 12.31 -13.64 0.34
CA VAL A 192 12.13 -14.84 -0.49
C VAL A 192 13.00 -16.03 -0.05
N HIS A 193 14.28 -15.80 0.25
CA HIS A 193 15.19 -16.85 0.68
C HIS A 193 14.75 -17.57 1.97
N LYS A 194 14.03 -16.88 2.86
CA LYS A 194 13.54 -17.46 4.11
C LYS A 194 12.24 -18.22 3.91
N PHE A 195 11.44 -17.76 2.95
CA PHE A 195 10.16 -18.40 2.62
C PHE A 195 10.35 -19.81 2.02
N ARG A 196 11.42 -20.03 1.26
CA ARG A 196 11.71 -21.31 0.63
C ARG A 196 11.85 -22.46 1.64
N PHE A 197 12.50 -22.21 2.77
CA PHE A 197 12.72 -23.24 3.80
C PHE A 197 11.44 -23.63 4.55
N ILE A 198 10.42 -22.79 4.59
CA ILE A 198 9.16 -23.08 5.27
C ILE A 198 8.30 -24.02 4.45
N LEU A 199 8.30 -23.90 3.14
CA LEU A 199 7.56 -24.83 2.29
C LEU A 199 8.03 -26.27 2.51
N ASP A 200 9.32 -26.47 2.77
CA ASP A 200 9.88 -27.77 3.10
C ASP A 200 9.42 -28.26 4.48
N THR A 201 9.32 -27.40 5.47
CA THR A 201 8.86 -27.73 6.83
C THR A 201 7.37 -28.05 6.86
N ILE A 202 6.52 -27.21 6.25
CA ILE A 202 5.07 -27.42 6.15
C ILE A 202 4.74 -28.72 5.39
N ASN A 203 5.51 -29.04 4.35
CA ASN A 203 5.34 -30.29 3.61
C ASN A 203 5.76 -31.54 4.42
N THR A 204 6.57 -31.39 5.45
CA THR A 204 6.97 -32.48 6.36
C THR A 204 5.89 -32.70 7.42
N ASP A 205 5.34 -31.63 7.99
CA ASP A 205 4.30 -31.70 9.02
C ASP A 205 2.92 -32.15 8.49
N LEU A 206 2.68 -32.06 7.15
CA LEU A 206 1.48 -32.57 6.50
C LEU A 206 1.57 -34.07 6.12
N LYS A 207 2.70 -34.75 6.40
CA LYS A 207 2.94 -36.16 6.08
C LYS A 207 2.84 -37.08 7.30
N ASP A 208 2.74 -36.53 8.47
CA ASP A 208 2.47 -37.19 9.75
C ASP A 208 1.01 -36.96 10.19
#